data_cc0b4562856887eb55deb0e682bd1ae7
#
_entry.id   cc0b4562856887eb55deb0e682bd1ae7
#
_cell.length_a   1.000
_cell.length_b   1.000
_cell.length_c   1.000
_cell.angle_alpha   90.00
_cell.angle_beta   90.00
_cell.angle_gamma   90.00
#
_symmetry.space_group_name_H-M   'P 1'
#
loop_
_entity.id
_entity.type
_entity.pdbx_description
1 polymer ?
#
loop_
_entity_poly.entity_id
_entity_poly.type
_entity_poly.pdbx_seq_one_letter_code
_entity_poly.pdbx_strand_id
1 'polypeptide(L)'
;TIILGHHLNDHLETIVMQLQRHNTKGYLGIKEQSYVKNMHVVRPLLKLKKQQLIDYCTKNHLEYHEDYTNYDIRYTRNHVRHIDLKKYNEQELLEKASKHNQQYKKQQAKLQQIYQEYDQNHFLYLDKLPTESLDQIIYYMLKKEIYPPLITENLVQEIIKQIHSQKPNIEISLPVNFVFIKK
;
A
#
# COMPACT_ATOMS: atom_id res chain seq x y z
N THR A 1 -16.00 10.43 6.20
CA THR A 1 -14.56 10.69 6.21
C THR A 1 -14.02 10.54 7.62
N ILE A 2 -12.88 9.88 7.74
CA ILE A 2 -12.14 9.73 9.00
C ILE A 2 -10.89 10.60 8.92
N ILE A 3 -10.64 11.40 9.96
CA ILE A 3 -9.43 12.22 10.07
C ILE A 3 -8.48 11.55 11.08
N LEU A 4 -7.23 11.33 10.68
CA LEU A 4 -6.19 10.74 11.52
C LEU A 4 -5.06 11.73 11.77
N GLY A 5 -4.57 11.77 13.02
CA GLY A 5 -3.49 12.64 13.47
C GLY A 5 -2.07 12.19 13.09
N HIS A 6 -1.89 11.35 12.08
CA HIS A 6 -0.55 10.97 11.62
C HIS A 6 0.23 12.18 11.15
N HIS A 7 1.49 12.25 11.54
CA HIS A 7 2.41 13.34 11.23
C HIS A 7 3.67 12.83 10.49
N LEU A 8 4.61 13.72 10.17
CA LEU A 8 5.80 13.40 9.38
C LEU A 8 6.67 12.30 10.00
N ASN A 9 6.82 12.31 11.33
CA ASN A 9 7.60 11.28 12.00
C ASN A 9 6.99 9.88 11.83
N ASP A 10 5.65 9.76 11.87
CA ASP A 10 4.95 8.49 11.59
C ASP A 10 5.19 8.01 10.16
N HIS A 11 5.24 8.95 9.20
CA HIS A 11 5.54 8.66 7.81
C HIS A 11 6.94 8.09 7.64
N LEU A 12 7.94 8.72 8.27
CA LEU A 12 9.35 8.27 8.26
C LEU A 12 9.51 6.90 8.93
N GLU A 13 8.90 6.70 10.11
CA GLU A 13 8.89 5.40 10.80
C GLU A 13 8.36 4.30 9.88
N THR A 14 7.26 4.58 9.19
CA THR A 14 6.62 3.61 8.28
C THR A 14 7.53 3.29 7.09
N ILE A 15 8.22 4.29 6.51
CA ILE A 15 9.18 4.06 5.43
C ILE A 15 10.31 3.13 5.90
N VAL A 16 10.92 3.42 7.05
CA VAL A 16 12.01 2.60 7.59
C VAL A 16 11.54 1.16 7.85
N MET A 17 10.38 0.99 8.48
CA MET A 17 9.80 -0.35 8.73
C MET A 17 9.54 -1.12 7.42
N GLN A 18 9.07 -0.45 6.37
CA GLN A 18 8.85 -1.08 5.07
C GLN A 18 10.17 -1.48 4.40
N LEU A 19 11.19 -0.63 4.47
CA LEU A 19 12.52 -0.93 3.92
C LEU A 19 13.17 -2.12 4.65
N GLN A 20 13.12 -2.16 5.96
CA GLN A 20 13.66 -3.26 6.78
C GLN A 20 12.97 -4.61 6.48
N ARG A 21 11.68 -4.59 6.18
CA ARG A 21 10.91 -5.78 5.82
C ARG A 21 11.00 -6.14 4.33
N HIS A 22 11.83 -5.44 3.55
CA HIS A 22 11.90 -5.58 2.08
C HIS A 22 10.52 -5.44 1.40
N ASN A 23 9.57 -4.78 2.04
CA ASN A 23 8.22 -4.57 1.52
C ASN A 23 8.15 -3.27 0.71
N THR A 24 8.75 -3.31 -0.47
CA THR A 24 8.82 -2.15 -1.39
C THR A 24 7.93 -2.31 -2.63
N LYS A 25 7.10 -3.34 -2.71
CA LYS A 25 6.18 -3.55 -3.85
C LYS A 25 5.04 -2.52 -3.91
N GLY A 26 4.76 -1.83 -2.81
CA GLY A 26 3.67 -0.87 -2.66
C GLY A 26 4.14 0.58 -2.52
N TYR A 27 3.23 1.45 -2.07
CA TYR A 27 3.53 2.82 -1.70
C TYR A 27 4.42 2.86 -0.45
N LEU A 28 5.51 3.61 -0.48
CA LEU A 28 6.39 3.79 0.67
C LEU A 28 5.88 4.91 1.58
N GLY A 29 5.77 4.59 2.87
CA GLY A 29 5.25 5.48 3.89
C GLY A 29 3.72 5.51 3.95
N ILE A 30 3.18 6.59 4.50
CA ILE A 30 1.75 6.80 4.71
C ILE A 30 1.21 7.73 3.63
N LYS A 31 0.06 7.38 3.03
CA LYS A 31 -0.64 8.24 2.06
C LYS A 31 -1.38 9.35 2.79
N GLU A 32 -1.37 10.57 2.23
CA GLU A 32 -2.13 11.72 2.73
C GLU A 32 -3.64 11.43 2.76
N GLN A 33 -4.11 10.74 1.72
CA GLN A 33 -5.49 10.28 1.61
C GLN A 33 -5.51 8.82 1.17
N SER A 34 -6.48 8.06 1.66
CA SER A 34 -6.69 6.66 1.30
C SER A 34 -8.15 6.26 1.54
N TYR A 35 -8.55 5.15 0.91
CA TYR A 35 -9.83 4.51 1.20
C TYR A 35 -9.56 3.18 1.90
N VAL A 36 -10.27 2.92 2.99
CA VAL A 36 -10.20 1.66 3.74
C VAL A 36 -11.63 1.19 3.96
N LYS A 37 -12.00 0.04 3.40
CA LYS A 37 -13.38 -0.49 3.47
C LYS A 37 -14.43 0.58 3.12
N ASN A 38 -14.25 1.26 1.99
CA ASN A 38 -15.10 2.36 1.51
C ASN A 38 -15.13 3.63 2.40
N MET A 39 -14.33 3.68 3.45
CA MET A 39 -14.19 4.88 4.26
C MET A 39 -13.05 5.75 3.74
N HIS A 40 -13.34 7.01 3.47
CA HIS A 40 -12.32 7.99 3.11
C HIS A 40 -11.53 8.38 4.37
N VAL A 41 -10.23 8.19 4.34
CA VAL A 41 -9.29 8.50 5.44
C VAL A 41 -8.36 9.63 4.99
N VAL A 42 -8.27 10.70 5.78
CA VAL A 42 -7.44 11.87 5.51
C VAL A 42 -6.46 12.10 6.67
N ARG A 43 -5.24 12.54 6.35
CA ARG A 43 -4.16 12.79 7.31
C ARG A 43 -3.58 14.19 7.09
N PRO A 44 -4.26 15.23 7.59
CA PRO A 44 -3.90 16.62 7.29
C PRO A 44 -2.56 17.05 7.90
N LEU A 45 -2.11 16.37 8.96
CA LEU A 45 -0.87 16.71 9.66
C LEU A 45 0.38 16.00 9.12
N LEU A 46 0.24 15.21 8.05
CA LEU A 46 1.31 14.31 7.58
C LEU A 46 2.60 15.02 7.13
N LYS A 47 2.52 16.31 6.83
CA LYS A 47 3.68 17.15 6.44
C LYS A 47 4.34 17.87 7.61
N LEU A 48 3.72 17.83 8.80
CA LEU A 48 4.20 18.54 10.00
C LEU A 48 5.04 17.59 10.86
N LYS A 49 6.13 18.09 11.41
CA LYS A 49 6.91 17.38 12.42
C LYS A 49 6.18 17.34 13.76
N LYS A 50 6.36 16.27 14.54
CA LYS A 50 5.79 16.18 15.91
C LYS A 50 6.13 17.40 16.73
N GLN A 51 7.37 17.93 16.64
CA GLN A 51 7.77 19.12 17.40
C GLN A 51 6.94 20.35 17.05
N GLN A 52 6.63 20.58 15.78
CA GLN A 52 5.79 21.71 15.36
C GLN A 52 4.37 21.63 15.96
N LEU A 53 3.86 20.40 16.12
CA LEU A 53 2.55 20.19 16.77
C LEU A 53 2.62 20.46 18.27
N ILE A 54 3.68 20.04 18.95
CA ILE A 54 3.94 20.33 20.36
C ILE A 54 4.06 21.84 20.56
N ASP A 55 4.86 22.52 19.75
CA ASP A 55 5.06 23.96 19.81
C ASP A 55 3.73 24.72 19.61
N TYR A 56 2.89 24.25 18.68
CA TYR A 56 1.56 24.79 18.46
C TYR A 56 0.66 24.64 19.68
N CYS A 57 0.62 23.44 20.30
CA CYS A 57 -0.17 23.19 21.50
C CYS A 57 0.30 24.08 22.65
N THR A 58 1.60 24.18 22.88
CA THR A 58 2.19 25.02 23.93
C THR A 58 1.83 26.50 23.73
N LYS A 59 2.00 27.00 22.50
CA LYS A 59 1.69 28.40 22.16
C LYS A 59 0.22 28.75 22.36
N ASN A 60 -0.67 27.81 22.13
CA ASN A 60 -2.12 28.01 22.23
C ASN A 60 -2.71 27.48 23.54
N HIS A 61 -1.88 27.12 24.52
CA HIS A 61 -2.31 26.59 25.83
C HIS A 61 -3.25 25.37 25.71
N LEU A 62 -3.02 24.51 24.70
CA LEU A 62 -3.79 23.29 24.51
C LEU A 62 -3.16 22.16 25.33
N GLU A 63 -3.96 21.50 26.15
CA GLU A 63 -3.50 20.33 26.90
C GLU A 63 -3.34 19.13 25.97
N TYR A 64 -2.26 18.38 26.15
CA TYR A 64 -2.02 17.10 25.48
C TYR A 64 -1.33 16.13 26.43
N HIS A 65 -1.57 14.85 26.22
CA HIS A 65 -0.95 13.79 27.01
C HIS A 65 -0.05 12.93 26.12
N GLU A 66 1.11 12.57 26.67
CA GLU A 66 1.97 11.56 26.03
C GLU A 66 1.70 10.19 26.69
N ASP A 67 1.44 9.21 25.84
CA ASP A 67 1.33 7.83 26.28
C ASP A 67 2.73 7.31 26.66
N TYR A 68 2.92 6.91 27.90
CA TYR A 68 4.19 6.37 28.41
C TYR A 68 4.68 5.13 27.65
N THR A 69 3.77 4.37 27.02
CA THR A 69 4.12 3.21 26.20
C THR A 69 4.93 3.59 24.95
N ASN A 70 4.93 4.86 24.55
CA ASN A 70 5.74 5.36 23.43
C ASN A 70 7.27 5.24 23.67
N TYR A 71 7.71 5.05 24.91
CA TYR A 71 9.12 4.89 25.26
C TYR A 71 9.56 3.42 25.35
N ASP A 72 8.62 2.48 25.29
CA ASP A 72 8.92 1.06 25.36
C ASP A 72 9.46 0.52 24.03
N ILE A 73 10.79 0.36 23.96
CA ILE A 73 11.51 -0.08 22.74
C ILE A 73 11.23 -1.55 22.35
N ARG A 74 10.54 -2.33 23.19
CA ARG A 74 10.10 -3.69 22.83
C ARG A 74 9.11 -3.68 21.66
N TYR A 75 8.37 -2.59 21.50
CA TYR A 75 7.52 -2.42 20.33
C TYR A 75 8.34 -2.00 19.12
N THR A 76 8.21 -2.74 18.04
CA THR A 76 8.97 -2.50 16.78
C THR A 76 8.94 -1.04 16.31
N ARG A 77 7.79 -0.38 16.42
CA ARG A 77 7.64 1.02 16.00
C ARG A 77 8.45 1.97 16.88
N ASN A 78 8.44 1.75 18.19
CA ASN A 78 9.21 2.56 19.11
C ASN A 78 10.73 2.32 18.95
N HIS A 79 11.14 1.07 18.68
CA HIS A 79 12.52 0.76 18.33
C HIS A 79 12.96 1.54 17.08
N VAL A 80 12.15 1.53 16.02
CA VAL A 80 12.43 2.31 14.81
C VAL A 80 12.52 3.80 15.12
N ARG A 81 11.58 4.36 15.88
CA ARG A 81 11.53 5.77 16.29
C ARG A 81 12.79 6.21 17.05
N HIS A 82 13.18 5.44 18.05
CA HIS A 82 14.25 5.86 18.97
C HIS A 82 15.66 5.46 18.53
N ILE A 83 15.79 4.39 17.73
CA ILE A 83 17.07 3.79 17.37
C ILE A 83 17.34 3.87 15.86
N ASP A 84 16.45 3.30 15.05
CA ASP A 84 16.76 3.09 13.64
C ASP A 84 16.67 4.37 12.81
N LEU A 85 15.68 5.23 13.06
CA LEU A 85 15.56 6.51 12.35
C LEU A 85 16.79 7.39 12.45
N LYS A 86 17.52 7.33 13.57
CA LYS A 86 18.76 8.09 13.78
C LYS A 86 19.90 7.69 12.82
N LYS A 87 19.80 6.51 12.19
CA LYS A 87 20.77 5.99 11.22
C LYS A 87 20.55 6.55 9.81
N TYR A 88 19.42 7.23 9.57
CA TYR A 88 19.04 7.73 8.26
C TYR A 88 19.04 9.25 8.22
N ASN A 89 19.44 9.80 7.08
CA ASN A 89 19.16 11.20 6.76
C ASN A 89 17.69 11.34 6.37
N GLU A 90 16.95 12.22 7.06
CA GLU A 90 15.50 12.43 6.84
C GLU A 90 15.21 12.86 5.40
N GLN A 91 15.98 13.79 4.86
CA GLN A 91 15.78 14.32 3.51
C GLN A 91 16.03 13.25 2.44
N GLU A 92 17.12 12.49 2.56
CA GLU A 92 17.42 11.39 1.63
C GLU A 92 16.34 10.31 1.66
N LEU A 93 15.81 10.01 2.86
CA LEU A 93 14.74 9.03 3.04
C LEU A 93 13.44 9.49 2.34
N LEU A 94 13.07 10.76 2.50
CA LEU A 94 11.91 11.36 1.85
C LEU A 94 12.06 11.42 0.32
N GLU A 95 13.25 11.80 -0.17
CA GLU A 95 13.53 11.82 -1.60
C GLU A 95 13.45 10.41 -2.22
N LYS A 96 14.03 9.41 -1.56
CA LYS A 96 13.96 8.00 -1.96
C LYS A 96 12.49 7.53 -2.02
N ALA A 97 11.72 7.81 -0.98
CA ALA A 97 10.31 7.45 -0.93
C ALA A 97 9.51 8.19 -2.01
N SER A 98 9.78 9.47 -2.24
CA SER A 98 9.13 10.28 -3.28
C SER A 98 9.37 9.71 -4.68
N LYS A 99 10.63 9.42 -5.04
CA LYS A 99 11.00 8.81 -6.34
C LYS A 99 10.28 7.46 -6.53
N HIS A 100 10.34 6.61 -5.51
CA HIS A 100 9.65 5.32 -5.53
C HIS A 100 8.13 5.49 -5.71
N ASN A 101 7.51 6.38 -4.96
CA ASN A 101 6.07 6.62 -5.01
C ASN A 101 5.61 7.23 -6.34
N GLN A 102 6.45 8.03 -7.01
CA GLN A 102 6.16 8.50 -8.38
C GLN A 102 6.16 7.34 -9.38
N GLN A 103 7.13 6.43 -9.30
CA GLN A 103 7.17 5.23 -10.14
C GLN A 103 5.97 4.32 -9.87
N TYR A 104 5.67 4.09 -8.60
CA TYR A 104 4.49 3.32 -8.19
C TYR A 104 3.19 3.90 -8.74
N LYS A 105 3.00 5.24 -8.65
CA LYS A 105 1.81 5.91 -9.20
C LYS A 105 1.70 5.74 -10.72
N LYS A 106 2.82 5.91 -11.45
CA LYS A 106 2.86 5.69 -12.91
C LYS A 106 2.49 4.25 -13.27
N GLN A 107 3.03 3.28 -12.55
CA GLN A 107 2.70 1.87 -12.73
C GLN A 107 1.22 1.58 -12.45
N GLN A 108 0.67 2.12 -11.35
CA GLN A 108 -0.76 1.94 -11.04
C GLN A 108 -1.67 2.58 -12.09
N ALA A 109 -1.32 3.76 -12.62
CA ALA A 109 -2.08 4.40 -13.70
C ALA A 109 -2.06 3.55 -14.99
N LYS A 110 -0.90 2.98 -15.35
CA LYS A 110 -0.77 2.07 -16.49
C LYS A 110 -1.63 0.81 -16.30
N LEU A 111 -1.58 0.21 -15.12
CA LEU A 111 -2.40 -0.98 -14.80
C LEU A 111 -3.90 -0.66 -14.85
N GLN A 112 -4.30 0.52 -14.38
CA GLN A 112 -5.67 0.98 -14.46
C GLN A 112 -6.13 1.15 -15.91
N GLN A 113 -5.29 1.70 -16.77
CA GLN A 113 -5.58 1.86 -18.21
C GLN A 113 -5.75 0.50 -18.89
N ILE A 114 -4.81 -0.42 -18.67
CA ILE A 114 -4.89 -1.80 -19.18
C ILE A 114 -6.17 -2.47 -18.67
N TYR A 115 -6.46 -2.36 -17.38
CA TYR A 115 -7.68 -2.94 -16.80
C TYR A 115 -8.93 -2.40 -17.50
N GLN A 116 -9.05 -1.09 -17.72
CA GLN A 116 -10.21 -0.50 -18.39
C GLN A 116 -10.38 -1.00 -19.83
N GLU A 117 -9.28 -1.13 -20.58
CA GLU A 117 -9.28 -1.65 -21.93
C GLU A 117 -9.79 -3.10 -21.99
N TYR A 118 -9.30 -3.95 -21.08
CA TYR A 118 -9.71 -5.36 -21.03
C TYR A 118 -11.11 -5.55 -20.43
N ASP A 119 -11.52 -4.73 -19.49
CA ASP A 119 -12.87 -4.74 -18.90
C ASP A 119 -13.93 -4.42 -19.97
N GLN A 120 -13.69 -3.43 -20.83
CA GLN A 120 -14.55 -3.10 -21.96
C GLN A 120 -14.68 -4.26 -22.97
N ASN A 121 -13.66 -5.09 -23.10
CA ASN A 121 -13.63 -6.25 -23.97
C ASN A 121 -13.95 -7.56 -23.24
N HIS A 122 -14.59 -7.49 -22.07
CA HIS A 122 -14.91 -8.67 -21.23
C HIS A 122 -13.70 -9.56 -20.93
N PHE A 123 -12.54 -8.94 -20.73
CA PHE A 123 -11.26 -9.61 -20.48
C PHE A 123 -10.84 -10.64 -21.53
N LEU A 124 -11.34 -10.50 -22.76
CA LEU A 124 -10.86 -11.28 -23.88
C LEU A 124 -9.38 -10.96 -24.15
N TYR A 125 -8.63 -11.99 -24.54
CA TYR A 125 -7.21 -11.87 -24.94
C TYR A 125 -6.21 -11.55 -23.81
N LEU A 126 -6.55 -11.82 -22.54
CA LEU A 126 -5.57 -11.73 -21.44
C LEU A 126 -4.35 -12.64 -21.68
N ASP A 127 -4.56 -13.76 -22.37
CA ASP A 127 -3.53 -14.72 -22.78
C ASP A 127 -2.46 -14.12 -23.72
N LYS A 128 -2.75 -13.00 -24.38
CA LYS A 128 -1.81 -12.28 -25.26
C LYS A 128 -0.88 -11.33 -24.53
N LEU A 129 -1.12 -11.07 -23.26
CA LEU A 129 -0.25 -10.23 -22.44
C LEU A 129 1.05 -10.97 -22.07
N PRO A 130 2.21 -10.27 -22.03
CA PRO A 130 3.42 -10.81 -21.45
C PRO A 130 3.18 -11.25 -20.00
N THR A 131 3.78 -12.38 -19.59
CA THR A 131 3.57 -12.97 -18.26
C THR A 131 3.77 -11.98 -17.11
N GLU A 132 4.81 -11.12 -17.18
CA GLU A 132 5.07 -10.09 -16.16
C GLU A 132 3.94 -9.05 -16.07
N SER A 133 3.32 -8.69 -17.20
CA SER A 133 2.18 -7.77 -17.24
C SER A 133 0.91 -8.46 -16.77
N LEU A 134 0.76 -9.73 -17.07
CA LEU A 134 -0.38 -10.55 -16.66
C LEU A 134 -0.41 -10.74 -15.14
N ASP A 135 0.73 -11.02 -14.51
CA ASP A 135 0.87 -11.09 -13.05
C ASP A 135 0.36 -9.82 -12.37
N GLN A 136 0.82 -8.67 -12.85
CA GLN A 136 0.45 -7.38 -12.29
C GLN A 136 -1.03 -7.05 -12.51
N ILE A 137 -1.59 -7.35 -13.68
CA ILE A 137 -3.00 -7.06 -13.98
C ILE A 137 -3.93 -7.98 -13.20
N ILE A 138 -3.63 -9.27 -13.08
CA ILE A 138 -4.42 -10.22 -12.28
C ILE A 138 -4.41 -9.79 -10.81
N TYR A 139 -3.25 -9.47 -10.24
CA TYR A 139 -3.19 -8.96 -8.88
C TYR A 139 -3.99 -7.65 -8.73
N TYR A 140 -3.90 -6.74 -9.70
CA TYR A 140 -4.66 -5.48 -9.71
C TYR A 140 -6.17 -5.72 -9.76
N MET A 141 -6.64 -6.69 -10.55
CA MET A 141 -8.03 -7.09 -10.63
C MET A 141 -8.52 -7.64 -9.30
N LEU A 142 -7.80 -8.62 -8.75
CA LEU A 142 -8.17 -9.28 -7.51
C LEU A 142 -8.27 -8.30 -6.33
N LYS A 143 -7.35 -7.36 -6.20
CA LYS A 143 -7.33 -6.40 -5.07
C LYS A 143 -8.50 -5.42 -5.05
N LYS A 144 -9.27 -5.31 -6.13
CA LYS A 144 -10.50 -4.49 -6.15
C LYS A 144 -11.60 -5.13 -5.30
N GLU A 145 -11.68 -6.45 -5.33
CA GLU A 145 -12.74 -7.22 -4.71
C GLU A 145 -12.28 -7.96 -3.46
N ILE A 146 -11.00 -8.35 -3.42
CA ILE A 146 -10.42 -9.19 -2.37
C ILE A 146 -9.45 -8.36 -1.53
N TYR A 147 -9.54 -8.51 -0.21
CA TYR A 147 -8.57 -7.90 0.72
C TYR A 147 -7.14 -8.36 0.40
N PRO A 148 -6.20 -7.43 0.10
CA PRO A 148 -4.88 -7.77 -0.45
C PRO A 148 -4.07 -8.85 0.29
N PRO A 149 -4.05 -8.92 1.64
CA PRO A 149 -3.39 -10.01 2.37
C PRO A 149 -3.89 -11.43 2.05
N LEU A 150 -5.08 -11.56 1.48
CA LEU A 150 -5.64 -12.85 1.06
C LEU A 150 -5.24 -13.24 -0.37
N ILE A 151 -4.62 -12.31 -1.13
CA ILE A 151 -4.14 -12.55 -2.48
C ILE A 151 -2.71 -13.07 -2.39
N THR A 152 -2.56 -14.39 -2.43
CA THR A 152 -1.23 -15.02 -2.39
C THR A 152 -0.61 -15.05 -3.79
N GLU A 153 0.72 -15.11 -3.85
CA GLU A 153 1.45 -15.26 -5.12
C GLU A 153 1.05 -16.57 -5.83
N ASN A 154 0.87 -17.66 -5.09
CA ASN A 154 0.42 -18.94 -5.63
C ASN A 154 -0.96 -18.84 -6.30
N LEU A 155 -1.88 -18.07 -5.71
CA LEU A 155 -3.21 -17.85 -6.29
C LEU A 155 -3.12 -17.13 -7.64
N VAL A 156 -2.29 -16.08 -7.72
CA VAL A 156 -2.08 -15.34 -8.97
C VAL A 156 -1.45 -16.24 -10.04
N GLN A 157 -0.44 -17.01 -9.68
CA GLN A 157 0.22 -17.95 -10.60
C GLN A 157 -0.71 -19.07 -11.09
N GLU A 158 -1.59 -19.57 -10.22
CA GLU A 158 -2.58 -20.57 -10.63
C GLU A 158 -3.58 -19.99 -11.64
N ILE A 159 -4.06 -18.75 -11.43
CA ILE A 159 -4.93 -18.07 -12.39
C ILE A 159 -4.21 -17.89 -13.74
N ILE A 160 -2.95 -17.44 -13.74
CA ILE A 160 -2.15 -17.27 -14.96
C ILE A 160 -1.99 -18.58 -15.70
N LYS A 161 -1.65 -19.66 -15.00
CA LYS A 161 -1.54 -21.00 -15.55
C LYS A 161 -2.84 -21.43 -16.24
N GLN A 162 -3.98 -21.14 -15.63
CA GLN A 162 -5.26 -21.50 -16.21
C GLN A 162 -5.65 -20.59 -17.39
N ILE A 163 -5.27 -19.31 -17.40
CA ILE A 163 -5.45 -18.43 -18.56
C ILE A 163 -4.74 -19.01 -19.79
N HIS A 164 -3.51 -19.49 -19.64
CA HIS A 164 -2.73 -20.08 -20.73
C HIS A 164 -3.11 -21.55 -21.04
N SER A 165 -3.90 -22.19 -20.21
CA SER A 165 -4.34 -23.57 -20.44
C SER A 165 -5.31 -23.63 -21.64
N GLN A 166 -5.27 -24.71 -22.41
CA GLN A 166 -6.23 -24.96 -23.51
C GLN A 166 -7.58 -25.52 -23.01
N LYS A 167 -7.70 -25.81 -21.72
CA LYS A 167 -8.93 -26.37 -21.16
C LYS A 167 -9.99 -25.27 -21.04
N PRO A 168 -11.21 -25.46 -21.58
CA PRO A 168 -12.33 -24.56 -21.35
C PRO A 168 -13.01 -24.85 -20.01
N ASN A 169 -13.88 -23.94 -19.57
CA ASN A 169 -14.76 -24.10 -18.39
C ASN A 169 -13.99 -24.41 -17.09
N ILE A 170 -12.98 -23.59 -16.79
CA ILE A 170 -12.20 -23.72 -15.56
C ILE A 170 -12.78 -22.79 -14.51
N GLU A 171 -12.94 -23.32 -13.31
CA GLU A 171 -13.34 -22.55 -12.13
C GLU A 171 -12.25 -22.63 -11.06
N ILE A 172 -11.86 -21.49 -10.51
CA ILE A 172 -10.94 -21.40 -9.37
C ILE A 172 -11.66 -20.68 -8.24
N SER A 173 -11.81 -21.33 -7.11
CA SER A 173 -12.33 -20.72 -5.90
C SER A 173 -11.35 -19.68 -5.36
N LEU A 174 -11.83 -18.45 -5.15
CA LEU A 174 -11.09 -17.34 -4.60
C LEU A 174 -11.53 -17.06 -3.16
N PRO A 175 -10.72 -16.36 -2.37
CA PRO A 175 -11.14 -15.89 -1.04
C PRO A 175 -12.44 -15.09 -1.09
N VAL A 176 -13.20 -15.09 0.03
CA VAL A 176 -14.43 -14.30 0.20
C VAL A 176 -15.54 -14.69 -0.79
N ASN A 177 -15.62 -15.99 -1.12
CA ASN A 177 -16.67 -16.58 -2.01
C ASN A 177 -16.68 -16.01 -3.45
N PHE A 178 -15.58 -15.47 -3.91
CA PHE A 178 -15.41 -15.16 -5.33
C PHE A 178 -14.97 -16.40 -6.10
N VAL A 179 -15.23 -16.41 -7.39
CA VAL A 179 -14.82 -17.47 -8.31
C VAL A 179 -14.22 -16.83 -9.57
N PHE A 180 -13.05 -17.29 -9.96
CA PHE A 180 -12.49 -16.99 -11.28
C PHE A 180 -13.04 -18.05 -12.26
N ILE A 181 -13.65 -17.59 -13.34
CA ILE A 181 -14.21 -18.47 -14.38
C ILE A 181 -13.54 -18.16 -15.71
N LYS A 182 -12.96 -19.16 -16.34
CA LYS A 182 -12.54 -19.15 -17.74
C LYS A 182 -13.56 -19.94 -18.54
N LYS A 183 -14.20 -19.32 -19.50
CA LYS A 183 -15.14 -19.95 -20.45
C LYS A 183 -14.43 -20.27 -21.77
#